data_84ca6dc2a2676d3454bf86b58a4039fb
#
_entry.id   84ca6dc2a2676d3454bf86b58a4039fb
#
_cell.length_a   1.000
_cell.length_b   1.000
_cell.length_c   1.000
_cell.angle_alpha   90.00
_cell.angle_beta   90.00
_cell.angle_gamma   90.00
#
_symmetry.space_group_name_H-M   'P 1'
#
loop_
_entity.id
_entity.type
_entity.pdbx_description
1 polymer ?
#
loop_
_entity_poly.entity_id
_entity_poly.type
_entity_poly.pdbx_seq_one_letter_code
_entity_poly.pdbx_strand_id
1 'polypeptide(L)'
;LQQADSEANRNHDERPADAVAMTSAADGWGQAMNDPALVKALNPVRAIPGDDRRPPEQGLALCLSGGGYRAMVFHVGVLWRLNEVGLLPTIKRFSSVSGGSITAGVLAMNWGKLAFDDHGVAANFVSGVVDPLRGMASTRVDVSAILTGALLPGTSISDRVASTYRRHLFGRTTLQDLPDQPRFVFNATNLESGVLMRFSKPYLADYRVGRIANPELDLAVAVAASSAFPPVLSPFVLRLKGQTWVTEKPGEEPDLVGPRFRDEITLSDGGVYDNLGLETAWKKYKSILVSDAGGHFAEESDPAIDWARQTYRVLNLVDNQVRSLRKRQVVGSLRDGVRDGMYVGIRSVVANDFPKAVLPADEDRTRDLAEVPTRLDAMKPILQEQLINWGYAACDGGLRSYFMRGELDGVPATPLPYPAQPLT
;
A
#
# COMPACT_ATOMS: atom_id res chain seq x y z
N LEU A 1 -42.83 39.87 -50.08
CA LEU A 1 -44.00 40.67 -49.73
C LEU A 1 -43.97 41.00 -48.24
N GLN A 2 -43.44 42.16 -47.96
CA GLN A 2 -44.10 43.39 -47.49
C GLN A 2 -44.58 43.25 -46.07
N GLN A 3 -44.02 43.96 -45.27
CA GLN A 3 -44.19 45.32 -44.65
C GLN A 3 -44.73 45.12 -43.25
N ALA A 4 -44.53 45.88 -42.26
CA ALA A 4 -43.71 47.09 -42.03
C ALA A 4 -43.90 47.45 -40.52
N ASP A 5 -42.94 48.15 -40.00
CA ASP A 5 -43.06 49.24 -38.98
C ASP A 5 -43.75 48.96 -37.66
N SER A 6 -43.35 49.41 -36.55
CA SER A 6 -42.61 50.60 -36.07
C SER A 6 -42.66 50.63 -34.53
N GLU A 7 -41.61 51.24 -33.95
CA GLU A 7 -41.62 52.03 -32.69
C GLU A 7 -42.04 51.35 -31.36
N ALA A 8 -41.26 51.37 -30.32
CA ALA A 8 -40.81 52.50 -29.54
C ALA A 8 -39.89 52.10 -28.38
N ASN A 9 -38.84 52.81 -28.32
CA ASN A 9 -37.97 53.13 -27.20
C ASN A 9 -38.62 53.18 -25.80
N ARG A 10 -38.04 52.39 -24.84
CA ARG A 10 -37.95 52.82 -23.41
C ARG A 10 -36.77 52.12 -22.73
N ASN A 11 -35.78 52.92 -22.39
CA ASN A 11 -34.74 52.60 -21.42
C ASN A 11 -35.35 52.16 -20.09
N HIS A 12 -34.89 51.00 -19.58
CA HIS A 12 -34.77 50.78 -18.15
C HIS A 12 -33.47 50.05 -17.85
N ASP A 13 -32.65 50.79 -17.14
CA ASP A 13 -31.41 50.41 -16.51
C ASP A 13 -31.74 49.45 -15.36
N GLU A 14 -31.65 48.12 -15.58
CA GLU A 14 -31.70 47.11 -14.52
C GLU A 14 -30.39 46.37 -14.49
N ARG A 15 -29.53 46.76 -13.53
CA ARG A 15 -28.35 45.95 -13.16
C ARG A 15 -28.86 44.64 -12.53
N PRO A 16 -28.24 43.51 -12.86
CA PRO A 16 -28.67 42.24 -12.30
C PRO A 16 -28.34 42.20 -10.80
N ALA A 17 -29.36 42.06 -9.98
CA ALA A 17 -29.27 41.82 -8.53
C ALA A 17 -28.69 40.47 -8.16
N ASP A 18 -28.42 39.62 -9.15
CA ASP A 18 -27.99 38.24 -8.90
C ASP A 18 -26.49 38.07 -8.61
N ALA A 19 -25.62 39.05 -8.96
CA ALA A 19 -24.17 38.97 -8.73
C ALA A 19 -23.80 39.20 -7.24
N VAL A 20 -24.63 39.93 -6.48
CA VAL A 20 -24.35 40.22 -5.05
C VAL A 20 -24.77 39.03 -4.15
N ALA A 21 -25.77 38.27 -4.57
CA ALA A 21 -26.23 37.11 -3.82
C ALA A 21 -25.30 35.92 -3.91
N MET A 22 -24.54 35.75 -5.05
CA MET A 22 -23.58 34.68 -5.23
C MET A 22 -22.30 34.88 -4.42
N THR A 23 -21.83 36.10 -4.21
CA THR A 23 -20.64 36.38 -3.38
C THR A 23 -20.94 36.13 -1.89
N SER A 24 -22.12 36.49 -1.40
CA SER A 24 -22.47 36.24 0.01
C SER A 24 -22.71 34.76 0.33
N ALA A 25 -23.17 33.98 -0.63
CA ALA A 25 -23.30 32.54 -0.49
C ALA A 25 -21.94 31.82 -0.44
N ALA A 26 -20.98 32.22 -1.30
CA ALA A 26 -19.62 31.67 -1.31
C ALA A 26 -18.86 31.98 -0.01
N ASP A 27 -19.02 33.18 0.53
CA ASP A 27 -18.42 33.58 1.81
C ASP A 27 -19.08 32.84 3.00
N GLY A 28 -20.39 32.60 2.94
CA GLY A 28 -21.13 31.80 3.93
C GLY A 28 -20.70 30.34 3.97
N TRP A 29 -20.43 29.73 2.79
CA TRP A 29 -19.90 28.36 2.71
C TRP A 29 -18.46 28.28 3.21
N GLY A 30 -17.62 29.27 2.95
CA GLY A 30 -16.24 29.34 3.46
C GLY A 30 -16.19 29.45 4.98
N GLN A 31 -17.09 30.21 5.61
CA GLN A 31 -17.20 30.31 7.06
C GLN A 31 -17.80 29.04 7.67
N ALA A 32 -18.82 28.45 7.06
CA ALA A 32 -19.45 27.20 7.52
C ALA A 32 -18.46 26.03 7.49
N MET A 33 -17.58 25.96 6.50
CA MET A 33 -16.52 24.92 6.41
C MET A 33 -15.45 25.07 7.50
N ASN A 34 -15.40 26.19 8.19
CA ASN A 34 -14.50 26.42 9.34
C ASN A 34 -15.21 26.22 10.69
N ASP A 35 -16.52 25.95 10.73
CA ASP A 35 -17.22 25.59 11.95
C ASP A 35 -16.90 24.14 12.33
N PRO A 36 -16.22 23.91 13.48
CA PRO A 36 -15.85 22.55 13.92
C PRO A 36 -17.08 21.64 14.13
N ALA A 37 -18.23 22.19 14.50
CA ALA A 37 -19.44 21.42 14.71
C ALA A 37 -20.05 20.97 13.37
N LEU A 38 -20.05 21.84 12.36
CA LEU A 38 -20.55 21.52 11.02
C LEU A 38 -19.62 20.55 10.28
N VAL A 39 -18.30 20.76 10.37
CA VAL A 39 -17.29 19.83 9.84
C VAL A 39 -17.47 18.45 10.45
N LYS A 40 -17.70 18.37 11.77
CA LYS A 40 -17.95 17.11 12.48
C LYS A 40 -19.27 16.45 12.04
N ALA A 41 -20.32 17.23 11.76
CA ALA A 41 -21.62 16.73 11.31
C ALA A 41 -21.61 16.27 9.84
N LEU A 42 -20.85 16.96 8.98
CA LEU A 42 -20.73 16.64 7.55
C LEU A 42 -19.69 15.55 7.26
N ASN A 43 -18.82 15.24 8.21
CA ASN A 43 -17.82 14.21 8.05
C ASN A 43 -18.31 12.90 8.69
N PRO A 44 -18.85 11.94 7.92
CA PRO A 44 -19.34 10.68 8.43
C PRO A 44 -18.21 9.79 9.00
N VAL A 45 -16.96 10.10 8.67
CA VAL A 45 -15.78 9.45 9.23
C VAL A 45 -15.26 10.35 10.35
N ARG A 46 -15.21 9.86 11.59
CA ARG A 46 -14.51 10.57 12.68
C ARG A 46 -13.12 10.96 12.20
N ALA A 47 -12.71 12.20 12.49
CA ALA A 47 -11.34 12.61 12.27
C ALA A 47 -10.41 11.55 12.88
N ILE A 48 -9.58 10.94 12.05
CA ILE A 48 -8.67 9.90 12.52
C ILE A 48 -7.67 10.58 13.45
N PRO A 49 -7.53 10.14 14.70
CA PRO A 49 -6.53 10.69 15.61
C PRO A 49 -5.15 10.65 14.92
N GLY A 50 -4.49 11.80 14.81
CA GLY A 50 -3.24 11.93 14.04
C GLY A 50 -3.37 12.50 12.64
N ASP A 51 -4.56 12.80 12.15
CA ASP A 51 -4.78 13.75 11.05
C ASP A 51 -4.64 15.20 11.54
N ASP A 52 -3.90 15.37 12.63
CA ASP A 52 -3.54 16.66 13.13
C ASP A 52 -2.77 17.43 12.03
N ARG A 53 -3.07 18.71 11.95
CA ARG A 53 -2.56 19.66 10.94
C ARG A 53 -1.06 19.95 11.06
N ARG A 54 -0.28 19.05 11.70
CA ARG A 54 1.18 19.19 11.77
C ARG A 54 1.76 18.93 10.36
N PRO A 55 2.69 19.78 9.93
CA PRO A 55 3.38 19.53 8.65
C PRO A 55 4.10 18.17 8.74
N PRO A 56 4.17 17.42 7.63
CA PRO A 56 4.90 16.17 7.60
C PRO A 56 6.37 16.35 8.00
N GLU A 57 6.89 15.38 8.75
CA GLU A 57 8.31 15.34 9.13
C GLU A 57 9.19 15.17 7.88
N GLN A 58 10.39 15.75 7.92
CA GLN A 58 11.40 15.46 6.91
C GLN A 58 11.82 13.99 7.05
N GLY A 59 11.85 13.29 5.93
CA GLY A 59 12.21 11.88 5.89
C GLY A 59 11.55 11.17 4.70
N LEU A 60 12.11 10.01 4.38
CA LEU A 60 11.68 9.18 3.28
C LEU A 60 10.93 7.95 3.79
N ALA A 61 9.76 7.69 3.22
CA ALA A 61 9.03 6.43 3.43
C ALA A 61 8.87 5.68 2.11
N LEU A 62 8.87 4.34 2.19
CA LEU A 62 8.54 3.46 1.08
C LEU A 62 7.27 2.66 1.42
N CYS A 63 6.30 2.73 0.51
CA CYS A 63 5.05 1.98 0.57
C CYS A 63 5.09 0.83 -0.43
N LEU A 64 4.82 -0.40 0.04
CA LEU A 64 4.79 -1.63 -0.76
C LEU A 64 3.38 -2.21 -0.74
N SER A 65 2.72 -2.19 -1.88
CA SER A 65 1.32 -2.61 -2.00
C SER A 65 1.10 -4.11 -1.86
N GLY A 66 -0.16 -4.48 -1.65
CA GLY A 66 -0.62 -5.85 -1.79
C GLY A 66 -0.67 -6.34 -3.24
N GLY A 67 -0.87 -7.66 -3.41
CA GLY A 67 -1.02 -8.31 -4.70
C GLY A 67 -0.34 -9.70 -4.80
N GLY A 68 -0.32 -10.46 -3.72
CA GLY A 68 0.21 -11.83 -3.67
C GLY A 68 1.67 -11.95 -4.08
N TYR A 69 2.05 -13.10 -4.64
CA TYR A 69 3.43 -13.33 -5.09
C TYR A 69 3.85 -12.43 -6.25
N ARG A 70 2.92 -12.00 -7.10
CA ARG A 70 3.23 -11.04 -8.15
C ARG A 70 3.79 -9.74 -7.57
N ALA A 71 3.11 -9.17 -6.57
CA ALA A 71 3.58 -7.97 -5.89
C ALA A 71 4.88 -8.22 -5.13
N MET A 72 4.97 -9.34 -4.40
CA MET A 72 6.19 -9.73 -3.70
C MET A 72 7.41 -9.68 -4.62
N VAL A 73 7.32 -10.30 -5.79
CA VAL A 73 8.43 -10.41 -6.75
C VAL A 73 8.70 -9.09 -7.47
N PHE A 74 7.67 -8.33 -7.85
CA PHE A 74 7.82 -6.99 -8.42
C PHE A 74 8.56 -6.05 -7.45
N HIS A 75 8.19 -6.06 -6.17
CA HIS A 75 8.84 -5.24 -5.15
C HIS A 75 10.32 -5.64 -4.91
N VAL A 76 10.71 -6.89 -5.17
CA VAL A 76 12.13 -7.28 -5.16
C VAL A 76 12.92 -6.45 -6.15
N GLY A 77 12.43 -6.28 -7.38
CA GLY A 77 13.07 -5.45 -8.40
C GLY A 77 13.19 -3.99 -7.98
N VAL A 78 12.11 -3.45 -7.40
CA VAL A 78 12.11 -2.07 -6.86
C VAL A 78 13.16 -1.92 -5.75
N LEU A 79 13.19 -2.82 -4.77
CA LEU A 79 14.17 -2.79 -3.69
C LEU A 79 15.60 -2.98 -4.19
N TRP A 80 15.79 -3.83 -5.21
CA TRP A 80 17.10 -4.03 -5.81
C TRP A 80 17.65 -2.73 -6.41
N ARG A 81 16.82 -2.02 -7.17
CA ARG A 81 17.23 -0.73 -7.72
C ARG A 81 17.49 0.33 -6.64
N LEU A 82 16.65 0.38 -5.61
CA LEU A 82 16.86 1.29 -4.47
C LEU A 82 18.14 0.95 -3.70
N ASN A 83 18.52 -0.33 -3.62
CA ASN A 83 19.81 -0.75 -3.05
C ASN A 83 20.98 -0.22 -3.88
N GLU A 84 20.96 -0.43 -5.20
CA GLU A 84 22.07 -0.03 -6.08
C GLU A 84 22.31 1.48 -6.14
N VAL A 85 21.28 2.29 -5.93
CA VAL A 85 21.43 3.75 -5.84
C VAL A 85 21.67 4.24 -4.39
N GLY A 86 21.90 3.33 -3.44
CA GLY A 86 22.21 3.67 -2.06
C GLY A 86 21.06 4.29 -1.26
N LEU A 87 19.82 4.18 -1.76
CA LEU A 87 18.66 4.80 -1.09
C LEU A 87 18.10 3.99 0.08
N LEU A 88 18.31 2.66 0.13
CA LEU A 88 17.70 1.81 1.15
C LEU A 88 17.98 2.30 2.58
N PRO A 89 19.23 2.61 2.99
CA PRO A 89 19.51 3.05 4.37
C PRO A 89 18.96 4.45 4.70
N THR A 90 18.57 5.24 3.72
CA THR A 90 17.98 6.57 3.95
C THR A 90 16.47 6.50 4.29
N ILE A 91 15.82 5.38 3.99
CA ILE A 91 14.40 5.17 4.22
C ILE A 91 14.15 5.05 5.73
N LYS A 92 13.27 5.90 6.26
CA LYS A 92 12.90 5.92 7.68
C LYS A 92 11.76 4.97 8.02
N ARG A 93 10.90 4.66 7.04
CA ARG A 93 9.75 3.77 7.21
C ARG A 93 9.47 2.96 5.97
N PHE A 94 9.28 1.66 6.16
CA PHE A 94 8.66 0.75 5.23
C PHE A 94 7.24 0.48 5.70
N SER A 95 6.25 0.79 4.88
CA SER A 95 4.84 0.48 5.13
C SER A 95 4.36 -0.50 4.09
N SER A 96 3.82 -1.63 4.50
CA SER A 96 3.58 -2.74 3.59
C SER A 96 2.23 -3.42 3.81
N VAL A 97 1.73 -4.06 2.77
CA VAL A 97 0.47 -4.79 2.75
C VAL A 97 0.67 -6.10 1.98
N SER A 98 0.13 -7.21 2.49
CA SER A 98 -0.01 -8.48 1.76
C SER A 98 1.31 -8.97 1.14
N GLY A 99 1.38 -9.16 -0.18
CA GLY A 99 2.61 -9.51 -0.89
C GLY A 99 3.77 -8.57 -0.62
N GLY A 100 3.51 -7.26 -0.48
CA GLY A 100 4.49 -6.27 -0.05
C GLY A 100 5.00 -6.52 1.37
N SER A 101 4.15 -7.05 2.26
CA SER A 101 4.54 -7.42 3.63
C SER A 101 5.45 -8.64 3.67
N ILE A 102 5.29 -9.58 2.73
CA ILE A 102 6.24 -10.70 2.61
C ILE A 102 7.63 -10.16 2.26
N THR A 103 7.71 -9.27 1.27
CA THR A 103 8.96 -8.64 0.84
C THR A 103 9.58 -7.80 1.96
N ALA A 104 8.80 -6.94 2.60
CA ALA A 104 9.23 -6.11 3.71
C ALA A 104 9.69 -6.94 4.91
N GLY A 105 9.03 -8.08 5.18
CA GLY A 105 9.39 -8.99 6.27
C GLY A 105 10.77 -9.62 6.08
N VAL A 106 11.08 -10.10 4.86
CA VAL A 106 12.41 -10.65 4.55
C VAL A 106 13.49 -9.56 4.63
N LEU A 107 13.23 -8.38 4.09
CA LEU A 107 14.14 -7.25 4.21
C LEU A 107 14.38 -6.88 5.68
N ALA A 108 13.33 -6.79 6.49
CA ALA A 108 13.39 -6.42 7.90
C ALA A 108 14.19 -7.44 8.73
N MET A 109 13.92 -8.72 8.55
CA MET A 109 14.61 -9.82 9.24
C MET A 109 16.11 -9.85 8.94
N ASN A 110 16.49 -9.48 7.74
CA ASN A 110 17.89 -9.49 7.30
C ASN A 110 18.59 -8.11 7.39
N TRP A 111 17.85 -7.06 7.76
CA TRP A 111 18.38 -5.68 7.74
C TRP A 111 19.72 -5.52 8.44
N GLY A 112 19.85 -6.03 9.65
CA GLY A 112 21.07 -5.96 10.44
C GLY A 112 22.24 -6.82 9.91
N LYS A 113 21.97 -7.70 8.91
CA LYS A 113 22.97 -8.56 8.26
C LYS A 113 23.37 -8.02 6.88
N LEU A 114 22.66 -6.99 6.37
CA LEU A 114 23.01 -6.37 5.10
C LEU A 114 24.31 -5.60 5.25
N ALA A 115 25.28 -5.93 4.41
CA ALA A 115 26.61 -5.31 4.41
C ALA A 115 26.60 -4.05 3.54
N PHE A 116 26.04 -2.96 4.08
CA PHE A 116 26.03 -1.66 3.40
C PHE A 116 27.45 -1.06 3.37
N ASP A 117 27.87 -0.62 2.21
CA ASP A 117 29.11 0.13 2.00
C ASP A 117 28.92 1.64 2.30
N ASP A 118 29.97 2.44 2.08
CA ASP A 118 29.95 3.89 2.30
C ASP A 118 28.98 4.63 1.35
N HIS A 119 28.54 4.00 0.28
CA HIS A 119 27.55 4.52 -0.67
C HIS A 119 26.12 4.04 -0.34
N GLY A 120 25.95 3.26 0.72
CA GLY A 120 24.65 2.71 1.13
C GLY A 120 24.19 1.51 0.30
N VAL A 121 25.09 0.83 -0.41
CA VAL A 121 24.80 -0.33 -1.23
C VAL A 121 25.13 -1.61 -0.45
N ALA A 122 24.16 -2.49 -0.27
CA ALA A 122 24.37 -3.77 0.39
C ALA A 122 24.89 -4.80 -0.63
N ALA A 123 26.15 -5.21 -0.50
CA ALA A 123 26.78 -6.17 -1.39
C ALA A 123 26.13 -7.56 -1.36
N ASN A 124 25.55 -7.94 -0.23
CA ASN A 124 24.87 -9.22 -0.02
C ASN A 124 23.34 -9.14 -0.15
N PHE A 125 22.82 -8.11 -0.86
CA PHE A 125 21.38 -7.91 -1.05
C PHE A 125 20.72 -9.12 -1.75
N VAL A 126 21.36 -9.69 -2.77
CA VAL A 126 20.84 -10.84 -3.52
C VAL A 126 20.63 -12.03 -2.58
N SER A 127 21.66 -12.47 -1.88
CA SER A 127 21.57 -13.63 -0.97
C SER A 127 20.69 -13.36 0.26
N GLY A 128 20.63 -12.12 0.74
CA GLY A 128 19.86 -11.75 1.93
C GLY A 128 18.38 -11.47 1.66
N VAL A 129 18.02 -11.04 0.46
CA VAL A 129 16.65 -10.59 0.15
C VAL A 129 16.08 -11.28 -1.09
N VAL A 130 16.81 -11.29 -2.21
CA VAL A 130 16.27 -11.79 -3.49
C VAL A 130 16.06 -13.30 -3.44
N ASP A 131 17.09 -14.06 -3.06
CA ASP A 131 17.06 -15.53 -3.10
C ASP A 131 15.98 -16.13 -2.17
N PRO A 132 15.83 -15.67 -0.91
CA PRO A 132 14.73 -16.13 -0.05
C PRO A 132 13.35 -15.87 -0.64
N LEU A 133 13.12 -14.69 -1.24
CA LEU A 133 11.86 -14.32 -1.86
C LEU A 133 11.58 -15.12 -3.14
N ARG A 134 12.58 -15.38 -3.96
CA ARG A 134 12.46 -16.28 -5.12
C ARG A 134 12.17 -17.72 -4.69
N GLY A 135 12.82 -18.19 -3.64
CA GLY A 135 12.52 -19.49 -3.03
C GLY A 135 11.04 -19.59 -2.59
N MET A 136 10.54 -18.54 -1.93
CA MET A 136 9.11 -18.48 -1.54
C MET A 136 8.19 -18.42 -2.76
N ALA A 137 8.52 -17.64 -3.78
CA ALA A 137 7.74 -17.55 -5.01
C ALA A 137 7.69 -18.88 -5.80
N SER A 138 8.65 -19.78 -5.58
CA SER A 138 8.66 -21.13 -6.12
C SER A 138 7.86 -22.14 -5.31
N THR A 139 7.38 -21.73 -4.12
CA THR A 139 6.63 -22.57 -3.19
C THR A 139 5.13 -22.32 -3.33
N ARG A 140 4.37 -23.40 -3.51
CA ARG A 140 2.91 -23.29 -3.50
C ARG A 140 2.42 -23.23 -2.06
N VAL A 141 1.68 -22.17 -1.73
CA VAL A 141 0.85 -22.16 -0.53
C VAL A 141 -0.42 -22.92 -0.88
N ASP A 142 -0.52 -24.17 -0.43
CA ASP A 142 -1.68 -25.00 -0.75
C ASP A 142 -2.93 -24.50 -0.02
N VAL A 143 -3.61 -23.58 -0.67
CA VAL A 143 -4.87 -22.99 -0.18
C VAL A 143 -5.95 -24.05 0.03
N SER A 144 -5.99 -25.09 -0.82
CA SER A 144 -6.97 -26.19 -0.68
C SER A 144 -6.68 -27.04 0.55
N ALA A 145 -5.41 -27.35 0.85
CA ALA A 145 -5.02 -28.00 2.09
C ALA A 145 -5.27 -27.12 3.34
N ILE A 146 -5.11 -25.80 3.19
CA ILE A 146 -5.45 -24.85 4.25
C ILE A 146 -6.96 -24.90 4.54
N LEU A 147 -7.81 -24.86 3.51
CA LEU A 147 -9.27 -24.89 3.64
C LEU A 147 -9.78 -26.23 4.16
N THR A 148 -9.31 -27.35 3.60
CA THR A 148 -9.72 -28.68 4.05
C THR A 148 -9.26 -28.98 5.46
N GLY A 149 -8.10 -28.49 5.83
CA GLY A 149 -7.59 -28.65 7.18
C GLY A 149 -8.23 -27.73 8.21
N ALA A 150 -8.92 -26.65 7.81
CA ALA A 150 -9.75 -25.85 8.72
C ALA A 150 -10.96 -26.64 9.26
N LEU A 151 -11.29 -27.79 8.65
CA LEU A 151 -12.29 -28.74 9.17
C LEU A 151 -11.75 -29.60 10.33
N LEU A 152 -10.45 -29.55 10.63
CA LEU A 152 -9.87 -30.27 11.77
C LEU A 152 -10.03 -29.44 13.04
N PRO A 153 -10.52 -30.03 14.13
CA PRO A 153 -10.65 -29.34 15.42
C PRO A 153 -9.31 -28.76 15.90
N GLY A 154 -9.29 -27.50 16.29
CA GLY A 154 -8.15 -26.86 16.95
C GLY A 154 -7.14 -26.14 16.06
N THR A 155 -7.30 -26.12 14.73
CA THR A 155 -6.42 -25.33 13.83
C THR A 155 -7.25 -24.39 12.96
N SER A 156 -6.88 -23.12 12.93
CA SER A 156 -7.50 -22.11 12.06
C SER A 156 -6.75 -21.95 10.73
N ILE A 157 -7.41 -21.36 9.73
CA ILE A 157 -6.77 -20.94 8.48
C ILE A 157 -5.57 -20.05 8.80
N SER A 158 -5.74 -19.13 9.73
CA SER A 158 -4.71 -18.20 10.23
C SER A 158 -3.44 -18.91 10.68
N ASP A 159 -3.58 -19.95 11.53
CA ASP A 159 -2.45 -20.70 12.08
C ASP A 159 -1.66 -21.41 10.98
N ARG A 160 -2.33 -21.87 9.93
CA ARG A 160 -1.69 -22.57 8.81
C ARG A 160 -0.93 -21.64 7.89
N VAL A 161 -1.50 -20.47 7.57
CA VAL A 161 -0.81 -19.45 6.77
C VAL A 161 0.43 -18.96 7.51
N ALA A 162 0.30 -18.61 8.80
CA ALA A 162 1.43 -18.22 9.64
C ALA A 162 2.49 -19.33 9.74
N SER A 163 2.06 -20.60 9.88
CA SER A 163 2.97 -21.75 9.91
C SER A 163 3.73 -21.95 8.60
N THR A 164 3.09 -21.70 7.46
CA THR A 164 3.74 -21.74 6.14
C THR A 164 4.82 -20.67 6.02
N TYR A 165 4.52 -19.42 6.36
CA TYR A 165 5.51 -18.35 6.37
C TYR A 165 6.63 -18.58 7.39
N ARG A 166 6.31 -19.12 8.57
CA ARG A 166 7.34 -19.50 9.55
C ARG A 166 8.28 -20.56 8.98
N ARG A 167 7.76 -21.59 8.32
CA ARG A 167 8.56 -22.71 7.77
C ARG A 167 9.46 -22.28 6.63
N HIS A 168 8.96 -21.45 5.72
CA HIS A 168 9.63 -21.16 4.46
C HIS A 168 10.45 -19.87 4.45
N LEU A 169 10.16 -18.91 5.36
CA LEU A 169 10.83 -17.61 5.36
C LEU A 169 11.36 -17.18 6.73
N PHE A 170 10.46 -17.05 7.72
CA PHE A 170 10.76 -16.24 8.91
C PHE A 170 11.30 -17.03 10.10
N GLY A 171 11.23 -18.36 10.07
CA GLY A 171 11.67 -19.18 11.20
C GLY A 171 10.95 -18.78 12.50
N ARG A 172 11.74 -18.47 13.53
CA ARG A 172 11.24 -18.00 14.83
C ARG A 172 11.41 -16.50 15.05
N THR A 173 11.66 -15.76 13.98
CA THR A 173 11.84 -14.30 14.06
C THR A 173 10.56 -13.65 14.58
N THR A 174 10.71 -12.81 15.58
CA THR A 174 9.64 -12.00 16.18
C THR A 174 9.71 -10.54 15.71
N LEU A 175 8.68 -9.75 16.02
CA LEU A 175 8.72 -8.31 15.78
C LEU A 175 9.83 -7.62 16.57
N GLN A 176 10.26 -8.21 17.73
CA GLN A 176 11.30 -7.63 18.58
C GLN A 176 12.71 -7.83 18.00
N ASP A 177 12.90 -8.80 17.11
CA ASP A 177 14.18 -9.05 16.41
C ASP A 177 14.43 -8.06 15.27
N LEU A 178 13.40 -7.29 14.87
CA LEU A 178 13.51 -6.32 13.78
C LEU A 178 14.30 -5.08 14.20
N PRO A 179 14.88 -4.32 13.25
CA PRO A 179 15.62 -3.10 13.56
C PRO A 179 14.69 -2.02 14.17
N ASP A 180 15.26 -1.13 14.98
CA ASP A 180 14.56 0.05 15.46
C ASP A 180 14.39 1.10 14.37
N GLN A 181 15.38 1.20 13.48
CA GLN A 181 15.42 2.00 12.28
C GLN A 181 16.06 1.20 11.13
N PRO A 182 15.49 1.23 9.95
CA PRO A 182 14.20 1.85 9.59
C PRO A 182 13.01 1.17 10.27
N ARG A 183 11.90 1.91 10.39
CA ARG A 183 10.66 1.37 10.96
C ARG A 183 9.90 0.54 9.93
N PHE A 184 9.70 -0.74 10.21
CA PHE A 184 8.83 -1.61 9.43
C PHE A 184 7.43 -1.64 10.03
N VAL A 185 6.41 -1.45 9.19
CA VAL A 185 4.99 -1.48 9.57
C VAL A 185 4.26 -2.42 8.61
N PHE A 186 3.73 -3.50 9.15
CA PHE A 186 2.89 -4.46 8.44
C PHE A 186 1.44 -4.12 8.75
N ASN A 187 0.63 -3.91 7.71
CA ASN A 187 -0.73 -3.40 7.88
C ASN A 187 -1.75 -4.52 7.62
N ALA A 188 -2.73 -4.66 8.51
CA ALA A 188 -3.91 -5.49 8.34
C ALA A 188 -5.16 -4.64 8.59
N THR A 189 -6.33 -5.16 8.22
CA THR A 189 -7.63 -4.52 8.48
C THR A 189 -8.29 -5.20 9.67
N ASN A 190 -8.66 -4.43 10.69
CA ASN A 190 -9.45 -4.92 11.79
C ASN A 190 -10.94 -4.87 11.41
N LEU A 191 -11.58 -6.04 11.27
CA LEU A 191 -12.99 -6.15 10.85
C LEU A 191 -13.98 -5.72 11.93
N GLU A 192 -13.56 -5.66 13.21
CA GLU A 192 -14.41 -5.27 14.32
C GLU A 192 -14.44 -3.75 14.51
N SER A 193 -13.29 -3.09 14.33
CA SER A 193 -13.18 -1.64 14.44
C SER A 193 -13.39 -0.90 13.11
N GLY A 194 -13.22 -1.61 11.98
CA GLY A 194 -13.27 -1.04 10.63
C GLY A 194 -12.06 -0.18 10.27
N VAL A 195 -10.94 -0.30 11.00
CA VAL A 195 -9.74 0.49 10.75
C VAL A 195 -8.47 -0.35 10.68
N LEU A 196 -7.33 0.32 10.47
CA LEU A 196 -6.04 -0.31 10.26
C LEU A 196 -5.47 -0.88 11.57
N MET A 197 -5.15 -2.17 11.59
CA MET A 197 -4.29 -2.80 12.59
C MET A 197 -2.85 -2.75 12.09
N ARG A 198 -1.95 -2.16 12.87
CA ARG A 198 -0.56 -1.92 12.53
C ARG A 198 0.36 -2.76 13.39
N PHE A 199 1.19 -3.58 12.76
CA PHE A 199 2.19 -4.42 13.41
C PHE A 199 3.57 -3.81 13.18
N SER A 200 4.30 -3.55 14.25
CA SER A 200 5.64 -3.00 14.20
C SER A 200 6.40 -3.35 15.49
N LYS A 201 7.72 -3.31 15.49
CA LYS A 201 8.53 -3.61 16.68
C LYS A 201 8.04 -2.90 17.95
N PRO A 202 7.82 -1.57 17.98
CA PRO A 202 7.44 -0.89 19.23
C PRO A 202 5.94 -0.94 19.53
N TYR A 203 5.12 -1.45 18.62
CA TYR A 203 3.67 -1.49 18.85
C TYR A 203 2.92 -2.47 17.95
N LEU A 204 1.88 -3.03 18.51
CA LEU A 204 0.68 -3.49 17.83
C LEU A 204 -0.43 -2.49 18.16
N ALA A 205 -1.06 -1.86 17.16
CA ALA A 205 -1.96 -0.74 17.43
C ALA A 205 -3.10 -0.61 16.43
N ASP A 206 -4.27 -0.36 16.99
CA ASP A 206 -5.48 0.13 16.34
C ASP A 206 -5.97 1.34 17.15
N TYR A 207 -6.15 2.50 16.53
CA TYR A 207 -6.42 3.72 17.28
C TYR A 207 -7.77 3.69 18.05
N ARG A 208 -8.71 2.81 17.64
CA ARG A 208 -10.00 2.64 18.31
C ARG A 208 -9.95 1.66 19.47
N VAL A 209 -9.04 0.68 19.40
CA VAL A 209 -8.89 -0.39 20.41
C VAL A 209 -7.81 -0.06 21.43
N GLY A 210 -6.71 0.56 20.96
CA GLY A 210 -5.54 0.90 21.76
C GLY A 210 -4.25 0.36 21.18
N ARG A 211 -3.22 0.30 22.02
CA ARG A 211 -1.87 -0.11 21.66
C ARG A 211 -1.32 -1.13 22.66
N ILE A 212 -0.67 -2.17 22.16
CA ILE A 212 0.22 -3.03 22.93
C ILE A 212 1.66 -2.56 22.64
N ALA A 213 2.40 -2.22 23.68
CA ALA A 213 3.79 -1.79 23.55
C ALA A 213 4.72 -3.01 23.44
N ASN A 214 5.69 -2.94 22.53
CA ASN A 214 6.73 -3.96 22.30
C ASN A 214 6.15 -5.39 22.23
N PRO A 215 5.22 -5.67 21.29
CA PRO A 215 4.54 -6.96 21.22
C PRO A 215 5.54 -8.08 20.91
N GLU A 216 5.54 -9.12 21.74
CA GLU A 216 6.27 -10.36 21.48
C GLU A 216 5.43 -11.25 20.54
N LEU A 217 5.45 -10.93 19.26
CA LEU A 217 4.66 -11.60 18.23
C LEU A 217 5.57 -12.07 17.09
N ASP A 218 5.35 -13.29 16.62
CA ASP A 218 6.08 -13.82 15.45
C ASP A 218 5.87 -12.92 14.23
N LEU A 219 6.93 -12.63 13.51
CA LEU A 219 6.87 -11.91 12.22
C LEU A 219 5.96 -12.64 11.22
N ALA A 220 5.99 -13.97 11.22
CA ALA A 220 5.12 -14.80 10.39
C ALA A 220 3.62 -14.53 10.66
N VAL A 221 3.23 -14.27 11.90
CA VAL A 221 1.85 -13.93 12.28
C VAL A 221 1.47 -12.54 11.75
N ALA A 222 2.34 -11.55 11.92
CA ALA A 222 2.09 -10.19 11.43
C ALA A 222 1.93 -10.16 9.89
N VAL A 223 2.82 -10.86 9.17
CA VAL A 223 2.75 -10.95 7.71
C VAL A 223 1.55 -11.76 7.25
N ALA A 224 1.19 -12.85 7.95
CA ALA A 224 0.00 -13.65 7.63
C ALA A 224 -1.29 -12.85 7.82
N ALA A 225 -1.40 -12.07 8.90
CA ALA A 225 -2.53 -11.18 9.13
C ALA A 225 -2.65 -10.12 8.02
N SER A 226 -1.51 -9.53 7.62
CA SER A 226 -1.44 -8.57 6.52
C SER A 226 -1.82 -9.16 5.15
N SER A 227 -1.70 -10.48 4.97
CA SER A 227 -1.95 -11.21 3.72
C SER A 227 -3.23 -12.04 3.75
N ALA A 228 -4.10 -11.85 4.74
CA ALA A 228 -5.34 -12.59 4.91
C ALA A 228 -6.43 -12.10 3.94
N PHE A 229 -6.22 -12.32 2.63
CA PHE A 229 -7.12 -11.82 1.59
C PHE A 229 -8.44 -12.60 1.52
N PRO A 230 -9.61 -11.90 1.54
CA PRO A 230 -10.91 -12.56 1.42
C PRO A 230 -11.16 -13.08 -0.01
N PRO A 231 -12.01 -14.13 -0.20
CA PRO A 231 -12.70 -14.86 0.87
C PRO A 231 -11.89 -16.03 1.44
N VAL A 232 -10.72 -16.33 0.90
CA VAL A 232 -10.04 -17.62 1.09
C VAL A 232 -9.16 -17.66 2.34
N LEU A 233 -8.38 -16.59 2.57
CA LEU A 233 -7.41 -16.51 3.68
C LEU A 233 -7.94 -15.65 4.85
N SER A 234 -9.09 -15.03 4.70
CA SER A 234 -9.81 -14.27 5.72
C SER A 234 -10.98 -15.10 6.25
N PRO A 235 -11.35 -14.95 7.52
CA PRO A 235 -10.74 -14.08 8.53
C PRO A 235 -9.45 -14.66 9.15
N PHE A 236 -8.56 -13.76 9.59
CA PHE A 236 -7.41 -14.07 10.42
C PHE A 236 -7.73 -13.73 11.87
N VAL A 237 -7.70 -14.73 12.75
CA VAL A 237 -8.03 -14.56 14.17
C VAL A 237 -6.75 -14.39 14.96
N LEU A 238 -6.55 -13.22 15.56
CA LEU A 238 -5.40 -12.87 16.39
C LEU A 238 -5.79 -12.93 17.87
N ARG A 239 -5.15 -13.86 18.62
CA ARG A 239 -5.42 -14.05 20.05
C ARG A 239 -4.44 -13.23 20.87
N LEU A 240 -4.98 -12.31 21.69
CA LEU A 240 -4.24 -11.33 22.49
C LEU A 240 -4.65 -11.32 23.96
N LYS A 241 -5.37 -12.35 24.41
CA LYS A 241 -5.80 -12.48 25.80
C LYS A 241 -4.63 -12.35 26.77
N GLY A 242 -4.77 -11.49 27.76
CA GLY A 242 -3.75 -11.26 28.78
C GLY A 242 -2.70 -10.20 28.39
N GLN A 243 -2.78 -9.62 27.18
CA GLN A 243 -1.91 -8.51 26.78
C GLN A 243 -2.33 -7.20 27.47
N THR A 244 -1.33 -6.35 27.74
CA THR A 244 -1.56 -5.02 28.33
C THR A 244 -1.78 -3.99 27.24
N TRP A 245 -2.97 -3.41 27.23
CA TRP A 245 -3.36 -2.35 26.31
C TRP A 245 -3.21 -0.97 26.96
N VAL A 246 -2.64 -0.04 26.21
CA VAL A 246 -2.48 1.36 26.61
C VAL A 246 -3.09 2.27 25.55
N THR A 247 -3.37 3.52 25.91
CA THR A 247 -3.78 4.57 24.98
C THR A 247 -2.64 4.86 24.00
N GLU A 248 -2.93 4.98 22.73
CA GLU A 248 -1.90 5.25 21.71
C GLU A 248 -1.28 6.62 21.86
N LYS A 249 -2.11 7.63 22.16
CA LYS A 249 -1.68 9.00 22.42
C LYS A 249 -2.41 9.57 23.64
N PRO A 250 -1.71 10.24 24.53
CA PRO A 250 -2.37 10.92 25.65
C PRO A 250 -3.45 11.89 25.18
N GLY A 251 -4.64 11.81 25.77
CA GLY A 251 -5.79 12.64 25.42
C GLY A 251 -6.63 12.14 24.25
N GLU A 252 -6.25 11.04 23.61
CA GLU A 252 -7.02 10.38 22.55
C GLU A 252 -7.43 8.98 23.02
N GLU A 253 -8.43 8.91 23.89
CA GLU A 253 -8.88 7.64 24.47
C GLU A 253 -9.54 6.75 23.41
N PRO A 254 -9.18 5.46 23.33
CA PRO A 254 -9.82 4.50 22.44
C PRO A 254 -11.30 4.31 22.82
N ASP A 255 -12.16 4.16 21.83
CA ASP A 255 -13.62 4.00 22.02
C ASP A 255 -14.07 2.53 22.06
N LEU A 256 -13.24 1.58 21.64
CA LEU A 256 -13.48 0.14 21.66
C LEU A 256 -12.59 -0.56 22.69
N VAL A 257 -12.98 -0.42 23.95
CA VAL A 257 -12.22 -0.99 25.09
C VAL A 257 -12.96 -2.20 25.67
N GLY A 258 -12.21 -3.12 26.26
CA GLY A 258 -12.74 -4.30 26.93
C GLY A 258 -12.42 -5.62 26.23
N PRO A 259 -12.70 -6.77 26.90
CA PRO A 259 -12.28 -8.10 26.45
C PRO A 259 -12.79 -8.43 25.04
N ARG A 260 -14.01 -8.01 24.69
CA ARG A 260 -14.64 -8.29 23.39
C ARG A 260 -13.83 -7.78 22.19
N PHE A 261 -13.08 -6.68 22.33
CA PHE A 261 -12.27 -6.07 21.27
C PHE A 261 -10.77 -6.26 21.48
N ARG A 262 -10.35 -6.90 22.60
CA ARG A 262 -8.94 -6.95 23.01
C ARG A 262 -8.40 -8.37 23.20
N ASP A 263 -9.25 -9.35 23.55
CA ASP A 263 -8.80 -10.71 23.80
C ASP A 263 -8.58 -11.50 22.51
N GLU A 264 -9.45 -11.29 21.53
CA GLU A 264 -9.39 -11.92 20.23
C GLU A 264 -9.85 -10.89 19.18
N ILE A 265 -9.06 -10.69 18.12
CA ILE A 265 -9.33 -9.70 17.08
C ILE A 265 -9.41 -10.39 15.74
N THR A 266 -10.48 -10.11 15.00
CA THR A 266 -10.74 -10.63 13.67
C THR A 266 -10.18 -9.69 12.61
N LEU A 267 -9.17 -10.16 11.87
CA LEU A 267 -8.44 -9.37 10.88
C LEU A 267 -8.70 -9.87 9.45
N SER A 268 -8.47 -8.99 8.51
CA SER A 268 -8.38 -9.26 7.07
C SER A 268 -7.14 -8.58 6.48
N ASP A 269 -6.84 -8.88 5.21
CA ASP A 269 -5.76 -8.27 4.45
C ASP A 269 -5.77 -6.73 4.61
N GLY A 270 -4.58 -6.15 4.72
CA GLY A 270 -4.44 -4.70 4.82
C GLY A 270 -4.99 -3.96 3.60
N GLY A 271 -5.04 -4.64 2.45
CA GLY A 271 -5.58 -4.10 1.21
C GLY A 271 -7.06 -3.77 1.27
N VAL A 272 -7.83 -4.39 2.16
CA VAL A 272 -9.25 -4.06 2.37
C VAL A 272 -9.41 -2.61 2.85
N TYR A 273 -8.47 -2.11 3.65
CA TYR A 273 -8.47 -0.71 4.12
C TYR A 273 -7.62 0.21 3.24
N ASP A 274 -6.37 -0.20 2.94
CA ASP A 274 -5.40 0.59 2.18
C ASP A 274 -4.38 -0.31 1.48
N ASN A 275 -4.66 -0.69 0.24
CA ASN A 275 -3.81 -1.62 -0.51
C ASN A 275 -2.42 -1.04 -0.88
N LEU A 276 -2.23 0.26 -0.82
CA LEU A 276 -0.93 0.90 -1.06
C LEU A 276 -0.04 0.90 0.18
N GLY A 277 -0.60 0.66 1.38
CA GLY A 277 0.10 0.85 2.64
C GLY A 277 0.44 2.32 2.91
N LEU A 278 -0.31 3.23 2.33
CA LEU A 278 -0.01 4.65 2.30
C LEU A 278 -0.26 5.32 3.64
N GLU A 279 -1.29 4.90 4.37
CA GLU A 279 -1.84 5.57 5.56
C GLU A 279 -0.76 5.92 6.60
N THR A 280 0.10 4.96 6.94
CA THR A 280 1.11 5.16 7.98
C THR A 280 2.31 5.99 7.54
N ALA A 281 2.54 6.12 6.24
CA ALA A 281 3.57 6.97 5.66
C ALA A 281 3.05 8.39 5.40
N TRP A 282 1.84 8.48 4.83
CA TRP A 282 1.20 9.73 4.42
C TRP A 282 1.06 10.75 5.55
N LYS A 283 0.64 10.30 6.72
CA LYS A 283 0.46 11.18 7.88
C LYS A 283 1.78 11.66 8.50
N LYS A 284 2.89 11.04 8.16
CA LYS A 284 4.14 11.28 8.87
C LYS A 284 5.24 11.93 8.03
N TYR A 285 5.44 11.52 6.78
CA TYR A 285 6.63 11.90 6.02
C TYR A 285 6.34 12.80 4.83
N LYS A 286 7.28 13.75 4.59
CA LYS A 286 7.24 14.65 3.43
C LYS A 286 7.50 13.88 2.13
N SER A 287 8.50 13.00 2.12
CA SER A 287 8.90 12.26 0.94
C SER A 287 8.39 10.82 0.98
N ILE A 288 7.69 10.39 -0.09
CA ILE A 288 7.05 9.08 -0.14
C ILE A 288 7.32 8.43 -1.51
N LEU A 289 7.93 7.25 -1.47
CA LEU A 289 8.02 6.36 -2.62
C LEU A 289 6.89 5.33 -2.53
N VAL A 290 6.16 5.13 -3.62
CA VAL A 290 5.08 4.14 -3.67
C VAL A 290 5.37 3.14 -4.77
N SER A 291 5.43 1.86 -4.39
CA SER A 291 5.50 0.73 -5.31
C SER A 291 4.16 -0.01 -5.29
N ASP A 292 3.43 0.05 -6.40
CA ASP A 292 2.09 -0.51 -6.55
C ASP A 292 2.08 -1.68 -7.53
N ALA A 293 1.93 -2.90 -7.01
CA ALA A 293 1.71 -4.09 -7.81
C ALA A 293 0.34 -4.75 -7.51
N GLY A 294 -0.62 -3.94 -7.13
CA GLY A 294 -1.99 -4.37 -6.85
C GLY A 294 -2.73 -4.92 -8.07
N GLY A 295 -3.80 -5.69 -7.84
CA GLY A 295 -4.64 -6.26 -8.88
C GLY A 295 -5.35 -5.20 -9.71
N HIS A 296 -6.04 -5.63 -10.74
CA HIS A 296 -6.90 -4.80 -11.59
C HIS A 296 -8.33 -5.35 -11.56
N PHE A 297 -9.28 -4.44 -11.66
CA PHE A 297 -10.66 -4.81 -11.91
C PHE A 297 -10.82 -5.07 -13.39
N ALA A 298 -10.94 -6.34 -13.77
CA ALA A 298 -11.15 -6.73 -15.16
C ALA A 298 -12.59 -6.43 -15.60
N GLU A 299 -12.72 -5.99 -16.83
CA GLU A 299 -14.00 -5.82 -17.50
C GLU A 299 -14.63 -7.21 -17.75
N GLU A 300 -15.94 -7.28 -17.68
CA GLU A 300 -16.72 -8.50 -17.87
C GLU A 300 -18.01 -8.12 -18.57
N SER A 301 -18.19 -8.64 -19.79
CA SER A 301 -19.33 -8.31 -20.64
C SER A 301 -20.65 -8.92 -20.13
N ASP A 302 -20.58 -10.03 -19.39
CA ASP A 302 -21.72 -10.76 -18.85
C ASP A 302 -21.48 -11.11 -17.38
N PRO A 303 -21.62 -10.13 -16.46
CA PRO A 303 -21.40 -10.35 -15.05
C PRO A 303 -22.46 -11.28 -14.46
N ALA A 304 -22.01 -12.19 -13.60
CA ALA A 304 -22.89 -13.15 -12.95
C ALA A 304 -24.04 -12.49 -12.20
N ILE A 305 -25.25 -13.05 -12.30
CA ILE A 305 -26.46 -12.53 -11.68
C ILE A 305 -26.78 -13.17 -10.31
N ASP A 306 -26.07 -14.25 -9.93
CA ASP A 306 -26.25 -14.81 -8.59
C ASP A 306 -25.62 -13.90 -7.51
N TRP A 307 -26.27 -13.87 -6.36
CA TRP A 307 -25.91 -12.95 -5.27
C TRP A 307 -24.46 -13.11 -4.79
N ALA A 308 -23.90 -14.30 -4.76
CA ALA A 308 -22.57 -14.57 -4.23
C ALA A 308 -21.48 -14.02 -5.15
N ARG A 309 -21.52 -14.38 -6.44
CA ARG A 309 -20.56 -13.88 -7.44
C ARG A 309 -20.73 -12.38 -7.67
N GLN A 310 -21.98 -11.89 -7.69
CA GLN A 310 -22.26 -10.47 -7.81
C GLN A 310 -21.72 -9.68 -6.61
N THR A 311 -21.93 -10.14 -5.38
CA THR A 311 -21.37 -9.51 -4.17
C THR A 311 -19.85 -9.44 -4.23
N TYR A 312 -19.19 -10.53 -4.65
CA TYR A 312 -17.74 -10.56 -4.80
C TYR A 312 -17.25 -9.57 -5.88
N ARG A 313 -17.97 -9.46 -7.00
CA ARG A 313 -17.65 -8.48 -8.04
C ARG A 313 -17.83 -7.04 -7.56
N VAL A 314 -18.89 -6.75 -6.83
CA VAL A 314 -19.12 -5.43 -6.22
C VAL A 314 -18.02 -5.09 -5.23
N LEU A 315 -17.59 -6.03 -4.38
CA LEU A 315 -16.48 -5.84 -3.46
C LEU A 315 -15.18 -5.50 -4.21
N ASN A 316 -14.87 -6.20 -5.30
CA ASN A 316 -13.72 -5.91 -6.15
C ASN A 316 -13.82 -4.53 -6.81
N LEU A 317 -15.02 -4.11 -7.21
CA LEU A 317 -15.26 -2.77 -7.75
C LEU A 317 -14.99 -1.69 -6.70
N VAL A 318 -15.50 -1.86 -5.48
CA VAL A 318 -15.27 -0.92 -4.36
C VAL A 318 -13.77 -0.84 -4.04
N ASP A 319 -13.08 -1.97 -3.92
CA ASP A 319 -11.63 -2.02 -3.71
C ASP A 319 -10.86 -1.26 -4.81
N ASN A 320 -11.23 -1.50 -6.08
CA ASN A 320 -10.62 -0.80 -7.21
C ASN A 320 -10.85 0.72 -7.16
N GLN A 321 -12.02 1.17 -6.73
CA GLN A 321 -12.31 2.61 -6.55
C GLN A 321 -11.47 3.21 -5.42
N VAL A 322 -11.36 2.55 -4.28
CA VAL A 322 -10.53 3.02 -3.16
C VAL A 322 -9.06 3.15 -3.60
N ARG A 323 -8.52 2.15 -4.28
CA ARG A 323 -7.13 2.20 -4.80
C ARG A 323 -6.94 3.31 -5.83
N SER A 324 -7.90 3.50 -6.75
CA SER A 324 -7.85 4.57 -7.74
C SER A 324 -7.87 5.96 -7.09
N LEU A 325 -8.65 6.14 -6.04
CA LEU A 325 -8.67 7.39 -5.25
C LEU A 325 -7.35 7.62 -4.53
N ARG A 326 -6.79 6.60 -3.87
CA ARG A 326 -5.47 6.67 -3.21
C ARG A 326 -4.35 6.97 -4.21
N LYS A 327 -4.35 6.32 -5.39
CA LYS A 327 -3.41 6.61 -6.46
C LYS A 327 -3.50 8.07 -6.91
N ARG A 328 -4.72 8.59 -7.17
CA ARG A 328 -4.92 10.01 -7.54
C ARG A 328 -4.43 10.96 -6.45
N GLN A 329 -4.66 10.64 -5.18
CA GLN A 329 -4.16 11.42 -4.04
C GLN A 329 -2.63 11.51 -4.05
N VAL A 330 -1.93 10.37 -4.22
CA VAL A 330 -0.47 10.34 -4.29
C VAL A 330 0.04 11.12 -5.49
N VAL A 331 -0.39 10.73 -6.70
CA VAL A 331 0.10 11.32 -7.96
C VAL A 331 -0.21 12.81 -8.02
N GLY A 332 -1.43 13.24 -7.63
CA GLY A 332 -1.80 14.65 -7.55
C GLY A 332 -0.90 15.43 -6.60
N SER A 333 -0.67 14.91 -5.40
CA SER A 333 0.20 15.53 -4.39
C SER A 333 1.66 15.67 -4.84
N LEU A 334 2.19 14.66 -5.55
CA LEU A 334 3.55 14.71 -6.13
C LEU A 334 3.63 15.73 -7.27
N ARG A 335 2.65 15.73 -8.17
CA ARG A 335 2.58 16.68 -9.30
C ARG A 335 2.46 18.11 -8.83
N ASP A 336 1.65 18.36 -7.82
CA ASP A 336 1.38 19.70 -7.28
C ASP A 336 2.48 20.17 -6.29
N GLY A 337 3.56 19.37 -6.09
CA GLY A 337 4.70 19.71 -5.23
C GLY A 337 4.37 19.73 -3.73
N VAL A 338 3.19 19.24 -3.33
CA VAL A 338 2.80 19.12 -1.91
C VAL A 338 3.65 18.08 -1.21
N ARG A 339 4.01 17.02 -1.92
CA ARG A 339 4.89 15.92 -1.47
C ARG A 339 6.04 15.73 -2.44
N ASP A 340 7.15 15.18 -1.94
CA ASP A 340 8.26 14.71 -2.75
C ASP A 340 8.19 13.19 -2.87
N GLY A 341 8.74 12.63 -3.94
CA GLY A 341 8.80 11.19 -4.12
C GLY A 341 8.48 10.72 -5.51
N MET A 342 8.04 9.46 -5.59
CA MET A 342 7.60 8.85 -6.85
C MET A 342 6.49 7.83 -6.61
N TYR A 343 5.72 7.60 -7.66
CA TYR A 343 4.81 6.47 -7.77
C TYR A 343 5.24 5.61 -8.95
N VAL A 344 5.47 4.32 -8.69
CA VAL A 344 5.75 3.32 -9.73
C VAL A 344 4.76 2.17 -9.59
N GLY A 345 4.12 1.82 -10.68
CA GLY A 345 3.10 0.77 -10.71
C GLY A 345 3.45 -0.34 -11.67
N ILE A 346 3.01 -1.56 -11.37
CA ILE A 346 3.16 -2.69 -12.30
C ILE A 346 2.46 -2.44 -13.65
N ARG A 347 1.50 -1.50 -13.68
CA ARG A 347 0.75 -1.05 -14.87
C ARG A 347 1.25 0.29 -15.40
N SER A 348 2.40 0.76 -14.98
CA SER A 348 3.01 1.94 -15.58
C SER A 348 3.42 1.67 -17.02
N VAL A 349 3.29 2.69 -17.86
CA VAL A 349 3.72 2.66 -19.26
C VAL A 349 4.96 3.54 -19.37
N VAL A 350 6.11 2.93 -19.69
CA VAL A 350 7.41 3.64 -19.66
C VAL A 350 7.38 4.92 -20.47
N ALA A 351 6.87 4.86 -21.69
CA ALA A 351 6.82 6.01 -22.60
C ALA A 351 5.99 7.19 -22.06
N ASN A 352 4.95 6.90 -21.28
CA ASN A 352 4.01 7.90 -20.77
C ASN A 352 4.34 8.35 -19.35
N ASP A 353 4.72 7.40 -18.51
CA ASP A 353 4.85 7.62 -17.06
C ASP A 353 6.28 7.99 -16.64
N PHE A 354 7.31 7.67 -17.46
CA PHE A 354 8.71 7.88 -17.10
C PHE A 354 9.50 8.58 -18.20
N PRO A 355 9.37 9.90 -18.36
CA PRO A 355 9.97 10.67 -19.47
C PRO A 355 11.50 10.63 -19.51
N LYS A 356 12.17 10.23 -18.40
CA LYS A 356 13.62 10.09 -18.33
C LYS A 356 14.07 8.62 -18.19
N ALA A 357 13.21 7.66 -18.48
CA ALA A 357 13.57 6.25 -18.47
C ALA A 357 14.66 5.95 -19.51
N VAL A 358 15.62 5.13 -19.11
CA VAL A 358 16.74 4.69 -19.98
C VAL A 358 16.70 3.19 -20.21
N LEU A 359 15.94 2.43 -19.42
CA LEU A 359 15.73 1.01 -19.60
C LEU A 359 14.45 0.82 -20.44
N PRO A 360 14.58 0.18 -21.62
CA PRO A 360 13.44 -0.05 -22.48
C PRO A 360 12.52 -1.13 -21.86
N ALA A 361 11.21 -0.95 -22.00
CA ALA A 361 10.23 -1.95 -21.67
C ALA A 361 9.06 -1.85 -22.66
N ASP A 362 8.75 -2.97 -23.30
CA ASP A 362 7.61 -3.09 -24.22
C ASP A 362 6.30 -3.09 -23.42
N GLU A 363 5.32 -2.31 -23.89
CA GLU A 363 4.05 -2.14 -23.18
C GLU A 363 3.24 -3.42 -23.12
N ASP A 364 3.22 -4.21 -24.18
CA ASP A 364 2.45 -5.45 -24.19
C ASP A 364 3.05 -6.48 -23.23
N ARG A 365 4.39 -6.58 -23.18
CA ARG A 365 5.08 -7.44 -22.20
C ARG A 365 4.80 -7.03 -20.76
N THR A 366 4.92 -5.75 -20.45
CA THR A 366 4.67 -5.25 -19.09
C THR A 366 3.20 -5.37 -18.70
N ARG A 367 2.28 -5.25 -19.66
CA ARG A 367 0.86 -5.55 -19.49
C ARG A 367 0.62 -7.00 -19.14
N ASP A 368 1.23 -7.94 -19.86
CA ASP A 368 1.13 -9.37 -19.56
C ASP A 368 1.63 -9.70 -18.16
N LEU A 369 2.74 -9.09 -17.72
CA LEU A 369 3.23 -9.22 -16.35
C LEU A 369 2.26 -8.65 -15.31
N ALA A 370 1.55 -7.58 -15.64
CA ALA A 370 0.54 -6.99 -14.78
C ALA A 370 -0.75 -7.84 -14.69
N GLU A 371 -1.01 -8.70 -15.66
CA GLU A 371 -2.16 -9.63 -15.67
C GLU A 371 -1.88 -10.95 -14.91
N VAL A 372 -0.64 -11.21 -14.51
CA VAL A 372 -0.32 -12.39 -13.68
C VAL A 372 -1.21 -12.38 -12.43
N PRO A 373 -1.91 -13.48 -12.12
CA PRO A 373 -2.85 -13.54 -11.01
C PRO A 373 -2.22 -13.19 -9.65
N THR A 374 -2.96 -12.43 -8.83
CA THR A 374 -2.56 -12.04 -7.48
C THR A 374 -2.79 -13.18 -6.47
N ARG A 375 -2.10 -14.30 -6.63
CA ARG A 375 -2.22 -15.51 -5.81
C ARG A 375 -0.92 -15.80 -5.07
N LEU A 376 -1.01 -16.70 -4.08
CA LEU A 376 0.15 -17.31 -3.40
C LEU A 376 0.43 -18.67 -4.04
N ASP A 377 0.60 -18.70 -5.35
CA ASP A 377 0.84 -19.92 -6.13
C ASP A 377 2.24 -19.89 -6.75
N ALA A 378 2.84 -21.07 -6.89
CA ALA A 378 4.20 -21.21 -7.36
C ALA A 378 4.41 -20.59 -8.74
N MET A 379 5.42 -19.74 -8.87
CA MET A 379 5.82 -19.10 -10.11
C MET A 379 7.02 -19.79 -10.74
N LYS A 380 6.99 -19.93 -12.06
CA LYS A 380 8.16 -20.38 -12.83
C LYS A 380 9.30 -19.37 -12.68
N PRO A 381 10.58 -19.83 -12.62
CA PRO A 381 11.75 -18.95 -12.47
C PRO A 381 11.82 -17.82 -13.50
N ILE A 382 11.50 -18.10 -14.77
CA ILE A 382 11.48 -17.09 -15.85
C ILE A 382 10.50 -15.97 -15.54
N LEU A 383 9.30 -16.29 -15.08
CA LEU A 383 8.27 -15.28 -14.73
C LEU A 383 8.72 -14.44 -13.53
N GLN A 384 9.38 -15.05 -12.55
CA GLN A 384 9.96 -14.31 -11.42
C GLN A 384 11.01 -13.31 -11.90
N GLU A 385 11.92 -13.72 -12.78
CA GLU A 385 12.98 -12.89 -13.35
C GLU A 385 12.42 -11.72 -14.15
N GLN A 386 11.40 -11.96 -14.97
CA GLN A 386 10.70 -10.91 -15.73
C GLN A 386 10.01 -9.89 -14.81
N LEU A 387 9.32 -10.34 -13.76
CA LEU A 387 8.68 -9.46 -12.78
C LEU A 387 9.70 -8.64 -11.96
N ILE A 388 10.85 -9.24 -11.61
CA ILE A 388 11.95 -8.51 -10.93
C ILE A 388 12.51 -7.45 -11.88
N ASN A 389 12.82 -7.81 -13.13
CA ASN A 389 13.30 -6.87 -14.13
C ASN A 389 12.31 -5.71 -14.34
N TRP A 390 11.00 -6.01 -14.38
CA TRP A 390 9.98 -4.97 -14.52
C TRP A 390 9.94 -4.02 -13.30
N GLY A 391 9.94 -4.56 -12.09
CA GLY A 391 10.01 -3.75 -10.87
C GLY A 391 11.25 -2.87 -10.82
N TYR A 392 12.39 -3.42 -11.25
CA TYR A 392 13.66 -2.71 -11.35
C TYR A 392 13.61 -1.55 -12.38
N ALA A 393 13.15 -1.83 -13.60
CA ALA A 393 13.06 -0.83 -14.66
C ALA A 393 12.06 0.28 -14.33
N ALA A 394 10.91 -0.06 -13.76
CA ALA A 394 9.92 0.91 -13.29
C ALA A 394 10.48 1.80 -12.18
N CYS A 395 11.23 1.22 -11.24
CA CYS A 395 11.92 1.98 -10.19
C CYS A 395 12.96 2.94 -10.77
N ASP A 396 13.83 2.47 -11.66
CA ASP A 396 14.84 3.32 -12.33
C ASP A 396 14.19 4.49 -13.08
N GLY A 397 13.14 4.19 -13.86
CA GLY A 397 12.37 5.21 -14.57
C GLY A 397 11.74 6.25 -13.64
N GLY A 398 11.15 5.81 -12.54
CA GLY A 398 10.55 6.67 -11.52
C GLY A 398 11.57 7.56 -10.80
N LEU A 399 12.72 6.99 -10.42
CA LEU A 399 13.82 7.72 -9.77
C LEU A 399 14.35 8.82 -10.71
N ARG A 400 14.68 8.49 -11.94
CA ARG A 400 15.20 9.44 -12.95
C ARG A 400 14.20 10.55 -13.30
N SER A 401 12.91 10.17 -13.40
CA SER A 401 11.89 11.10 -13.84
C SER A 401 11.42 12.04 -12.73
N TYR A 402 11.40 11.57 -11.46
CA TYR A 402 10.67 12.29 -10.42
C TYR A 402 11.46 12.55 -9.13
N PHE A 403 12.25 11.61 -8.64
CA PHE A 403 12.85 11.73 -7.31
C PHE A 403 14.34 12.10 -7.31
N MET A 404 15.16 11.46 -8.16
CA MET A 404 16.62 11.71 -8.28
C MET A 404 16.99 12.38 -9.59
N ARG A 405 16.23 13.39 -10.00
CA ARG A 405 16.34 14.03 -11.33
C ARG A 405 17.72 14.56 -11.65
N GLY A 406 18.40 15.19 -10.68
CA GLY A 406 19.74 15.76 -10.89
C GLY A 406 20.87 14.74 -10.69
N GLU A 407 20.67 13.78 -9.81
CA GLU A 407 21.69 12.82 -9.42
C GLU A 407 21.90 11.71 -10.46
N LEU A 408 20.85 11.33 -11.17
CA LEU A 408 20.89 10.29 -12.21
C LEU A 408 20.90 10.82 -13.64
N ASP A 409 20.92 12.14 -13.85
CA ASP A 409 21.04 12.73 -15.19
C ASP A 409 22.41 12.38 -15.79
N GLY A 410 22.42 11.84 -17.01
CA GLY A 410 23.63 11.41 -17.70
C GLY A 410 24.27 10.12 -17.16
N VAL A 411 23.76 9.53 -16.08
CA VAL A 411 24.24 8.23 -15.60
C VAL A 411 23.73 7.14 -16.53
N PRO A 412 24.60 6.29 -17.10
CA PRO A 412 24.20 5.18 -17.96
C PRO A 412 23.19 4.24 -17.31
N ALA A 413 22.44 3.52 -18.13
CA ALA A 413 21.57 2.45 -17.64
C ALA A 413 22.43 1.33 -16.99
N THR A 414 22.06 0.93 -15.78
CA THR A 414 22.56 -0.32 -15.21
C THR A 414 21.86 -1.49 -15.91
N PRO A 415 22.57 -2.57 -16.27
CA PRO A 415 21.91 -3.75 -16.83
C PRO A 415 20.78 -4.26 -15.94
N LEU A 416 19.73 -4.82 -16.55
CA LEU A 416 18.68 -5.50 -15.79
C LEU A 416 19.26 -6.63 -14.93
N PRO A 417 18.72 -6.90 -13.74
CA PRO A 417 19.16 -7.99 -12.86
C PRO A 417 19.27 -9.35 -13.56
N TYR A 418 18.37 -9.63 -14.49
CA TYR A 418 18.35 -10.85 -15.30
C TYR A 418 18.39 -10.51 -16.80
N PRO A 419 19.58 -10.28 -17.39
CA PRO A 419 19.70 -9.83 -18.78
C PRO A 419 19.18 -10.84 -19.81
N ALA A 420 19.11 -12.13 -19.44
CA ALA A 420 18.54 -13.19 -20.29
C ALA A 420 17.01 -13.11 -20.42
N GLN A 421 16.35 -12.26 -19.63
CA GLN A 421 14.91 -12.04 -19.62
C GLN A 421 14.60 -10.57 -19.92
N PRO A 422 14.86 -10.06 -21.15
CA PRO A 422 14.60 -8.66 -21.49
C PRO A 422 13.12 -8.34 -21.42
N LEU A 423 12.82 -7.06 -21.25
CA LEU A 423 11.46 -6.52 -21.25
C LEU A 423 11.01 -6.02 -22.64
N THR A 424 11.87 -6.20 -23.65
CA THR A 424 11.60 -5.87 -25.06
C THR A 424 11.39 -7.12 -25.90
#